data_6be8bb146d96554dd7b55234a935795b
#
_entry.id   6be8bb146d96554dd7b55234a935795b
#
_cell.length_a   1.000
_cell.length_b   1.000
_cell.length_c   1.000
_cell.angle_alpha   90.00
_cell.angle_beta   90.00
_cell.angle_gamma   90.00
#
_symmetry.space_group_name_H-M   'P 1'
#
loop_
_entity.id
_entity.type
_entity.pdbx_description
1 polymer ?
#
loop_
_entity_poly.entity_id
_entity_poly.type
_entity_poly.pdbx_seq_one_letter_code
_entity_poly.pdbx_strand_id
1 'polypeptide(L)' 'VAALVYFKKESEESGCIRYSFGADPAEMDRRLSLNTATRSSEPADGEVDHLFLKASRKINSLYEERGSWPERGMSAS' A
#
# COMPACT_ATOMS: atom_id res chain seq x y z
N VAL A 1 -16.55 0.11 14.24
CA VAL A 1 -15.29 0.82 14.37
C VAL A 1 -14.53 0.78 13.06
N ALA A 2 -14.18 1.93 12.55
CA ALA A 2 -13.41 2.02 11.33
C ALA A 2 -11.99 1.53 11.56
N ALA A 3 -11.50 0.69 10.66
CA ALA A 3 -10.12 0.27 10.67
C ALA A 3 -9.33 1.23 9.79
N LEU A 4 -8.23 1.74 10.30
CA LEU A 4 -7.38 2.66 9.56
C LEU A 4 -6.14 1.94 9.07
N VAL A 5 -5.71 2.28 7.86
CA VAL A 5 -4.43 1.86 7.34
C VAL A 5 -3.73 3.09 6.75
N TYR A 6 -2.45 3.20 7.04
CA TYR A 6 -1.59 4.26 6.51
C TYR A 6 -0.54 3.61 5.63
N PHE A 7 -0.12 4.29 4.59
CA PHE A 7 0.94 3.78 3.74
C PHE A 7 1.82 4.92 3.23
N LYS A 8 3.06 4.57 2.90
CA LYS A 8 4.04 5.52 2.40
C LYS A 8 4.97 4.81 1.43
N LYS A 9 5.23 5.44 0.28
CA LYS A 9 6.16 4.89 -0.69
C LYS A 9 7.58 4.98 -0.16
N GLU A 10 8.27 3.84 -0.12
CA GLU A 10 9.65 3.77 0.35
C GLU A 10 10.65 3.83 -0.80
N SER A 11 10.35 3.14 -1.89
CA SER A 11 11.25 3.11 -3.04
C SER A 11 10.45 2.78 -4.29
N GLU A 12 11.02 3.16 -5.42
CA GLU A 12 10.43 2.85 -6.71
C GLU A 12 11.54 2.43 -7.65
N GLU A 13 11.43 1.21 -8.18
CA GLU A 13 12.33 0.69 -9.18
C GLU A 13 11.53 0.38 -10.43
N SER A 14 12.21 0.12 -11.53
CA SER A 14 11.55 -0.19 -12.79
C SER A 14 10.58 -1.37 -12.61
N GLY A 15 9.29 -1.07 -12.70
CA GLY A 15 8.24 -2.08 -12.62
C GLY A 15 7.83 -2.50 -11.22
N CYS A 16 8.46 -1.92 -10.17
CA CYS A 16 8.14 -2.31 -8.80
C CYS A 16 8.21 -1.13 -7.86
N ILE A 17 7.20 -0.97 -7.02
CA ILE A 17 7.17 0.06 -5.98
C ILE A 17 7.03 -0.63 -4.64
N ARG A 18 7.81 -0.18 -3.67
CA ARG A 18 7.71 -0.68 -2.30
C ARG A 18 7.06 0.35 -1.41
N TYR A 19 6.07 -0.10 -0.65
CA TYR A 19 5.37 0.73 0.32
C TYR A 19 5.55 0.15 1.71
N SER A 20 5.69 1.03 2.69
CA SER A 20 5.48 0.65 4.09
C SER A 20 4.02 0.93 4.44
N PHE A 21 3.45 0.14 5.31
CA PHE A 21 2.07 0.33 5.74
C PHE A 21 1.87 -0.17 7.17
N GLY A 22 0.81 0.30 7.78
CA GLY A 22 0.48 -0.08 9.14
C GLY A 22 -0.80 0.59 9.61
N ALA A 23 -1.26 0.22 10.80
CA ALA A 23 -2.46 0.78 11.39
C ALA A 23 -2.20 2.13 12.07
N ASP A 24 -0.94 2.52 12.22
CA ASP A 24 -0.53 3.75 12.89
C ASP A 24 0.52 4.45 12.02
N PRO A 25 0.40 5.76 11.76
CA PRO A 25 1.37 6.45 10.93
C PRO A 25 2.77 6.49 11.54
N ALA A 26 2.89 6.29 12.85
CA ALA A 26 4.18 6.22 13.53
C ALA A 26 4.76 4.80 13.55
N GLU A 27 3.96 3.80 13.20
CA GLU A 27 4.35 2.38 13.25
C GLU A 27 3.99 1.66 11.97
N MET A 28 4.49 2.18 10.85
CA MET A 28 4.31 1.52 9.56
C MET A 28 5.48 0.56 9.31
N ASP A 29 5.50 -0.51 10.08
CA ASP A 29 6.62 -1.46 10.08
C ASP A 29 6.42 -2.65 9.14
N ARG A 30 5.27 -2.76 8.49
CA ARG A 30 5.03 -3.77 7.47
C ARG A 30 5.32 -3.19 6.10
N ARG A 31 5.69 -4.06 5.16
CA ARG A 31 6.00 -3.64 3.80
C ARG A 31 5.32 -4.50 2.78
N LEU A 32 5.01 -3.90 1.63
CA LEU A 32 4.49 -4.62 0.48
C LEU A 32 5.23 -4.18 -0.77
N SER A 33 5.21 -5.05 -1.78
CA SER A 33 5.75 -4.75 -3.10
C SER A 33 4.61 -4.71 -4.10
N LEU A 34 4.61 -3.71 -4.96
CA LEU A 34 3.59 -3.54 -5.98
C LEU A 34 4.22 -3.67 -7.36
N ASN A 35 3.67 -4.58 -8.17
CA ASN A 35 4.08 -4.71 -9.57
C ASN A 35 3.25 -3.73 -10.39
N THR A 36 3.91 -2.75 -11.01
CA THR A 36 3.20 -1.71 -11.75
C THR A 36 2.61 -2.18 -13.06
N ALA A 37 3.14 -3.26 -13.64
CA ALA A 37 2.62 -3.80 -14.89
C ALA A 37 1.32 -4.57 -14.69
N THR A 38 1.24 -5.37 -13.64
CA THR A 38 0.05 -6.17 -13.33
C THR A 38 -0.84 -5.52 -12.29
N ARG A 39 -0.33 -4.52 -11.58
CA ARG A 39 -0.97 -3.85 -10.45
C ARG A 39 -1.27 -4.77 -9.28
N SER A 40 -0.57 -5.89 -9.21
CA SER A 40 -0.71 -6.82 -8.10
C SER A 40 0.31 -6.50 -7.01
N SER A 41 -0.06 -6.77 -5.77
CA SER A 41 0.80 -6.50 -4.62
C SER A 41 1.03 -7.76 -3.81
N GLU A 42 2.17 -7.81 -3.13
CA GLU A 42 2.51 -8.92 -2.26
C GLU A 42 3.07 -8.37 -0.95
N PRO A 43 2.64 -8.89 0.21
CA PRO A 43 3.22 -8.47 1.47
C PRO A 43 4.62 -9.06 1.62
N ALA A 44 5.54 -8.28 2.17
CA ALA A 44 6.92 -8.71 2.33
C ALA A 44 7.05 -9.88 3.32
N ASP A 45 6.13 -9.94 4.29
CA ASP A 45 6.10 -11.01 5.29
C ASP A 45 5.28 -12.23 4.84
N GLY A 46 4.68 -12.17 3.65
CA GLY A 46 3.85 -13.25 3.12
C GLY A 46 2.47 -13.34 3.76
N GLU A 47 2.13 -12.42 4.65
CA GLU A 47 0.86 -12.46 5.35
C GLU A 47 -0.20 -11.60 4.67
N VAL A 48 -1.16 -12.24 4.01
CA VAL A 48 -2.27 -11.55 3.34
C VAL A 48 -3.41 -11.42 4.35
N ASP A 49 -3.49 -10.27 5.01
CA ASP A 49 -4.51 -10.01 6.00
C ASP A 49 -5.33 -8.78 5.61
N HIS A 50 -6.27 -8.38 6.47
CA HIS A 50 -7.14 -7.24 6.24
C HIS A 50 -6.39 -5.95 6.01
N LEU A 51 -5.34 -5.72 6.80
CA LEU A 51 -4.56 -4.50 6.74
C LEU A 51 -3.85 -4.39 5.39
N PHE A 52 -3.23 -5.49 4.97
CA PHE A 52 -2.57 -5.54 3.66
C PHE A 52 -3.57 -5.30 2.53
N LEU A 53 -4.71 -5.97 2.57
CA LEU A 53 -5.72 -5.82 1.51
C LEU A 53 -6.25 -4.40 1.43
N LYS A 54 -6.48 -3.75 2.56
CA LYS A 54 -6.90 -2.35 2.58
C LYS A 54 -5.86 -1.44 1.97
N ALA A 55 -4.61 -1.61 2.35
CA ALA A 55 -3.52 -0.80 1.81
C ALA A 55 -3.42 -0.98 0.30
N SER A 56 -3.42 -2.22 -0.16
CA SER A 56 -3.35 -2.54 -1.58
C SER A 56 -4.50 -1.94 -2.38
N ARG A 57 -5.72 -2.09 -1.88
CA ARG A 57 -6.91 -1.54 -2.55
C ARG A 57 -6.86 -0.02 -2.63
N LYS A 58 -6.45 0.63 -1.56
CA LYS A 58 -6.39 2.08 -1.55
C LYS A 58 -5.32 2.60 -2.51
N ILE A 59 -4.16 1.96 -2.54
CA ILE A 59 -3.09 2.33 -3.46
C ILE A 59 -3.57 2.22 -4.91
N ASN A 60 -4.20 1.11 -5.27
CA ASN A 60 -4.71 0.91 -6.61
C ASN A 60 -5.84 1.90 -6.96
N SER A 61 -6.71 2.17 -6.01
CA SER A 61 -7.80 3.13 -6.20
C SER A 61 -7.27 4.53 -6.48
N LEU A 62 -6.26 4.96 -5.74
CA LEU A 62 -5.64 6.26 -5.96
C LEU A 62 -4.94 6.34 -7.31
N TYR A 63 -4.32 5.25 -7.73
CA TYR A 63 -3.72 5.19 -9.06
C TYR A 63 -4.77 5.37 -10.16
N GLU A 64 -5.88 4.67 -10.07
CA GLU A 64 -6.96 4.81 -11.05
C GLU A 64 -7.55 6.20 -11.06
N GLU A 65 -7.64 6.82 -9.90
CA GLU A 65 -8.22 8.15 -9.76
C GLU A 65 -7.29 9.25 -10.27
N ARG A 66 -6.00 9.12 -10.02
CA ARG A 66 -5.00 10.18 -10.30
C ARG A 66 -4.13 9.91 -11.52
N GLY A 67 -4.06 8.67 -11.98
CA GLY A 67 -3.17 8.28 -13.05
C GLY A 67 -1.72 8.16 -12.65
N SER A 68 -1.42 8.23 -11.36
CA SER A 68 -0.06 8.07 -10.83
C SER A 68 -0.11 7.38 -9.48
N TRP A 69 1.00 6.70 -9.14
CA TRP A 69 1.09 5.97 -7.88
C TRP A 69 1.27 6.96 -6.73
N PRO A 70 0.50 6.82 -5.64
CA PRO A 70 0.57 7.78 -4.54
C PRO A 70 1.88 7.67 -3.76
N GLU A 71 2.35 8.81 -3.25
CA GLU A 71 3.50 8.85 -2.36
C GLU A 71 3.16 8.36 -0.97
N ARG A 72 1.98 8.73 -0.49
CA ARG A 72 1.48 8.35 0.83
C ARG A 72 -0.03 8.50 0.85
N GLY A 73 -0.64 7.91 1.85
CA GLY A 73 -2.07 8.07 2.03
C GLY A 73 -2.58 7.23 3.18
N MET A 74 -3.89 7.25 3.34
CA MET A 74 -4.56 6.45 4.34
C MET A 74 -5.91 5.99 3.82
N SER A 75 -6.42 4.93 4.42
CA SER A 75 -7.78 4.45 4.16
C SER A 75 -8.49 4.27 5.50
N ALA A 76 -9.72 4.77 5.56
CA ALA A 76 -10.60 4.56 6.69
C ALA A 76 -11.85 3.85 6.17
N SER A 77 -12.29 2.84 6.89
CA SER A 77 -13.48 2.12 6.47
C SER A 77 -14.32 1.65 7.64
#